data_5e5ab475164a7c0f42b686792b4e1acb
#
_entry.id   5e5ab475164a7c0f42b686792b4e1acb
#
_cell.length_a   1.000
_cell.length_b   1.000
_cell.length_c   1.000
_cell.angle_alpha   90.00
_cell.angle_beta   90.00
_cell.angle_gamma   90.00
#
_symmetry.space_group_name_H-M   'P 1'
#
loop_
_entity.id
_entity.type
_entity.pdbx_description
1 polymer ?
#
loop_
_entity_poly.entity_id
_entity_poly.type
_entity_poly.pdbx_seq_one_letter_code
_entity_poly.pdbx_strand_id
1 'polypeptide(L)'
;LHTAYRRQRQMCIRDRAITGKAARPAMAAATLGAKLRKGAFTAGFAAIGGMMATLIPWRPAIAPASPPTPGLFSEAAIARGAKVAAAGDCAVCHTAPGGVTNAGGFALETPFGIIYTTNLTPDPQTGLGAWSYEAFARAMRHGISRDGHNLYPAFPYTAFAKTSEEDMRDLYAYLMSQTPVSNQVPKTALRFPYSLRFSMAGWNMLFHDPAPFRPDPAQSAQWNRGAYLAEGLGHCSACHTPRNAMGAERWKTAYLTGGEAEGWTAPALGSLSHAPLPWSEDDLYAYLRTGFSPNHGPAGGPMAPVVHSMAALPDTDVRAIAHYIASFDRRNAPEGADGRRADILEKTRDRQSLSRGEGSRIYNGSCASCHEGEGAHLFGARPQLSLNSNIWADTPDNLITVILNGVPAPAFRHESTMPAFGKVMSDRQIAELVGYLRHTMAPGRAAWTDLPAHVARIRAQGGH
;
A
#
# COMPACT_ATOMS: atom_id res chain seq x y z
N LEU A 1 14.86 -44.61 28.03
CA LEU A 1 13.88 -45.32 27.19
C LEU A 1 14.12 -44.98 25.72
N HIS A 2 15.28 -45.42 25.22
CA HIS A 2 15.55 -45.55 23.79
C HIS A 2 15.20 -47.00 23.40
N THR A 3 14.41 -47.16 22.35
CA THR A 3 14.28 -48.32 21.43
C THR A 3 12.85 -48.49 20.95
N ALA A 4 12.51 -47.84 19.88
CA ALA A 4 11.37 -48.22 19.03
C ALA A 4 11.21 -47.35 17.76
N TYR A 5 12.28 -47.16 16.98
CA TYR A 5 12.14 -46.55 15.63
C TYR A 5 13.21 -47.03 14.65
N ARG A 6 13.41 -48.39 14.61
CA ARG A 6 14.28 -49.05 13.61
C ARG A 6 13.75 -50.42 13.25
N ARG A 7 12.60 -50.52 12.60
CA ARG A 7 12.13 -51.72 11.89
C ARG A 7 10.94 -51.37 11.01
N GLN A 8 11.23 -50.90 9.81
CA GLN A 8 10.33 -51.05 8.66
C GLN A 8 10.97 -50.46 7.40
N ARG A 9 12.05 -51.08 6.95
CA ARG A 9 12.56 -51.01 5.56
C ARG A 9 13.43 -52.21 5.27
N GLN A 10 12.80 -53.37 5.17
CA GLN A 10 13.39 -54.56 4.52
C GLN A 10 12.25 -55.52 4.26
N MET A 11 11.68 -55.47 3.07
CA MET A 11 11.09 -56.65 2.43
C MET A 11 10.76 -56.33 0.97
N CYS A 12 11.19 -57.29 0.14
CA CYS A 12 10.83 -57.53 -1.26
C CYS A 12 11.79 -57.03 -2.31
N ILE A 13 12.95 -57.68 -2.38
CA ILE A 13 13.60 -58.01 -3.66
C ILE A 13 13.72 -59.54 -3.70
N ARG A 14 13.01 -60.19 -4.58
CA ARG A 14 13.26 -61.57 -4.98
C ARG A 14 13.06 -61.75 -6.48
N ASP A 15 14.14 -61.94 -7.14
CA ASP A 15 14.46 -62.63 -8.38
C ASP A 15 13.34 -63.06 -9.33
N ARG A 16 13.52 -62.70 -10.59
CA ARG A 16 13.42 -63.60 -11.73
C ARG A 16 14.40 -63.20 -12.84
N ALA A 17 15.46 -63.91 -12.96
CA ALA A 17 16.27 -63.95 -14.15
C ALA A 17 15.52 -64.65 -15.28
N ILE A 18 15.41 -64.03 -16.45
CA ILE A 18 15.17 -64.69 -17.74
C ILE A 18 16.09 -64.06 -18.78
N THR A 19 16.94 -64.90 -19.30
CA THR A 19 17.90 -64.71 -20.37
C THR A 19 17.18 -64.39 -21.70
N GLY A 20 17.65 -63.37 -22.42
CA GLY A 20 17.23 -63.06 -23.78
C GLY A 20 18.18 -62.06 -24.44
N LYS A 21 19.11 -62.53 -25.24
CA LYS A 21 19.95 -61.71 -26.15
C LYS A 21 19.07 -61.07 -27.21
N ALA A 22 19.04 -59.74 -27.32
CA ALA A 22 18.73 -59.05 -28.58
C ALA A 22 19.28 -57.63 -28.61
N ALA A 23 20.20 -57.43 -29.54
CA ALA A 23 20.46 -56.25 -30.36
C ALA A 23 20.44 -54.83 -29.72
N ARG A 24 21.62 -54.24 -29.53
CA ARG A 24 21.81 -52.81 -29.66
C ARG A 24 21.76 -52.39 -31.13
N PRO A 25 20.86 -51.43 -31.54
CA PRO A 25 21.31 -50.07 -31.80
C PRO A 25 20.20 -49.01 -31.59
N ALA A 26 20.34 -48.06 -30.69
CA ALA A 26 19.55 -46.82 -30.69
C ALA A 26 20.09 -45.74 -29.73
N MET A 27 21.36 -45.79 -29.30
CA MET A 27 21.86 -44.71 -28.39
C MET A 27 22.46 -43.49 -29.12
N ALA A 28 22.68 -43.54 -30.43
CA ALA A 28 23.24 -42.42 -31.19
C ALA A 28 22.20 -41.36 -31.61
N ALA A 29 20.95 -41.77 -31.82
CA ALA A 29 19.89 -40.82 -32.25
C ALA A 29 19.33 -39.98 -31.12
N ALA A 30 19.32 -40.51 -29.86
CA ALA A 30 18.78 -39.76 -28.71
C ALA A 30 19.70 -38.61 -28.23
N THR A 31 21.01 -38.75 -28.40
CA THR A 31 22.00 -37.74 -28.02
C THR A 31 22.06 -36.56 -29.02
N LEU A 32 21.80 -36.83 -30.29
CA LEU A 32 21.76 -35.79 -31.33
C LEU A 32 20.47 -34.92 -31.19
N GLY A 33 19.34 -35.56 -30.93
CA GLY A 33 18.08 -34.84 -30.68
C GLY A 33 18.10 -33.98 -29.39
N ALA A 34 18.79 -34.42 -28.34
CA ALA A 34 18.95 -33.66 -27.11
C ALA A 34 19.91 -32.46 -27.28
N LYS A 35 20.97 -32.62 -28.08
CA LYS A 35 21.89 -31.50 -28.42
C LYS A 35 21.22 -30.47 -29.35
N LEU A 36 20.42 -30.91 -30.34
CA LEU A 36 19.65 -30.03 -31.21
C LEU A 36 18.55 -29.29 -30.45
N ARG A 37 17.86 -29.94 -29.50
CA ARG A 37 16.87 -29.25 -28.64
C ARG A 37 17.53 -28.23 -27.70
N LYS A 38 18.67 -28.53 -27.11
CA LYS A 38 19.44 -27.57 -26.29
C LYS A 38 19.96 -26.41 -27.13
N GLY A 39 20.46 -26.65 -28.35
CA GLY A 39 20.90 -25.62 -29.29
C GLY A 39 19.75 -24.72 -29.77
N ALA A 40 18.58 -25.28 -30.06
CA ALA A 40 17.39 -24.51 -30.45
C ALA A 40 16.83 -23.68 -29.29
N PHE A 41 16.88 -24.22 -28.06
CA PHE A 41 16.49 -23.48 -26.84
C PHE A 41 17.43 -22.31 -26.56
N THR A 42 18.75 -22.52 -26.66
CA THR A 42 19.76 -21.45 -26.46
C THR A 42 19.70 -20.40 -27.57
N ALA A 43 19.51 -20.80 -28.84
CA ALA A 43 19.34 -19.88 -29.96
C ALA A 43 18.03 -19.09 -29.85
N GLY A 44 16.94 -19.71 -29.41
CA GLY A 44 15.67 -19.05 -29.11
C GLY A 44 15.79 -18.01 -27.98
N PHE A 45 16.47 -18.35 -26.89
CA PHE A 45 16.74 -17.41 -25.80
C PHE A 45 17.67 -16.25 -26.24
N ALA A 46 18.69 -16.53 -27.04
CA ALA A 46 19.58 -15.50 -27.58
C ALA A 46 18.86 -14.57 -28.59
N ALA A 47 17.97 -15.13 -29.43
CA ALA A 47 17.16 -14.34 -30.37
C ALA A 47 16.12 -13.50 -29.63
N ILE A 48 15.46 -14.05 -28.60
CA ILE A 48 14.51 -13.29 -27.75
C ILE A 48 15.29 -12.22 -26.97
N GLY A 49 16.44 -12.53 -26.41
CA GLY A 49 17.31 -11.56 -25.73
C GLY A 49 17.81 -10.47 -26.64
N GLY A 50 18.21 -10.79 -27.87
CA GLY A 50 18.62 -9.83 -28.88
C GLY A 50 17.45 -8.93 -29.35
N MET A 51 16.28 -9.52 -29.59
CA MET A 51 15.06 -8.79 -29.96
C MET A 51 14.59 -7.88 -28.79
N MET A 52 14.66 -8.36 -27.54
CA MET A 52 14.39 -7.54 -26.37
C MET A 52 15.39 -6.39 -26.22
N ALA A 53 16.66 -6.62 -26.50
CA ALA A 53 17.69 -5.58 -26.45
C ALA A 53 17.49 -4.48 -27.51
N THR A 54 16.97 -4.83 -28.70
CA THR A 54 16.66 -3.87 -29.77
C THR A 54 15.33 -3.14 -29.54
N LEU A 55 14.42 -3.72 -28.75
CA LEU A 55 13.14 -3.11 -28.38
C LEU A 55 13.24 -2.23 -27.13
N ILE A 56 14.34 -2.30 -26.35
CA ILE A 56 14.58 -1.39 -25.23
C ILE A 56 14.96 -0.02 -25.80
N PRO A 57 14.10 1.00 -25.70
CA PRO A 57 14.43 2.31 -26.23
C PRO A 57 15.68 2.85 -25.51
N TRP A 58 16.66 3.28 -26.29
CA TRP A 58 17.83 3.96 -25.78
C TRP A 58 17.41 5.22 -25.00
N ARG A 59 17.81 5.32 -23.74
CA ARG A 59 17.51 6.45 -22.87
C ARG A 59 18.82 7.09 -22.41
N PRO A 60 19.34 8.07 -23.18
CA PRO A 60 20.61 8.72 -22.83
C PRO A 60 20.48 9.47 -21.51
N ALA A 61 21.61 9.61 -20.82
CA ALA A 61 21.71 10.51 -19.67
C ALA A 61 21.42 11.95 -20.11
N ILE A 62 20.69 12.68 -19.28
CA ILE A 62 20.53 14.13 -19.43
C ILE A 62 21.67 14.78 -18.66
N ALA A 63 22.35 15.74 -19.30
CA ALA A 63 23.46 16.45 -18.67
C ALA A 63 23.06 17.11 -17.34
N PRO A 64 23.95 17.15 -16.34
CA PRO A 64 23.70 17.89 -15.12
C PRO A 64 23.39 19.36 -15.41
N ALA A 65 22.34 19.88 -14.78
CA ALA A 65 22.03 21.30 -14.78
C ALA A 65 22.70 21.99 -13.60
N SER A 66 22.96 23.29 -13.72
CA SER A 66 23.30 24.11 -12.55
C SER A 66 22.09 24.24 -11.66
N PRO A 67 22.24 24.22 -10.31
CA PRO A 67 21.14 24.48 -9.41
C PRO A 67 20.47 25.82 -9.74
N PRO A 68 19.12 25.91 -9.65
CA PRO A 68 18.40 27.15 -9.89
C PRO A 68 18.92 28.28 -8.99
N THR A 69 19.03 29.48 -9.55
CA THR A 69 19.34 30.65 -8.76
C THR A 69 18.20 31.01 -7.82
N PRO A 70 18.46 31.49 -6.59
CA PRO A 70 17.41 32.00 -5.71
C PRO A 70 16.54 33.04 -6.42
N GLY A 71 15.21 32.92 -6.27
CA GLY A 71 14.23 33.80 -6.91
C GLY A 71 13.87 33.45 -8.36
N LEU A 72 14.38 32.35 -8.91
CA LEU A 72 14.00 31.89 -10.25
C LEU A 72 12.50 31.54 -10.35
N PHE A 73 11.92 31.01 -9.29
CA PHE A 73 10.51 30.61 -9.23
C PHE A 73 9.69 31.63 -8.46
N SER A 74 8.48 31.94 -8.94
CA SER A 74 7.56 32.81 -8.21
C SER A 74 7.05 32.17 -6.92
N GLU A 75 6.82 32.95 -5.88
CA GLU A 75 6.24 32.48 -4.61
C GLU A 75 4.93 31.74 -4.82
N ALA A 76 4.10 32.20 -5.77
CA ALA A 76 2.84 31.56 -6.12
C ALA A 76 3.05 30.13 -6.68
N ALA A 77 4.04 29.93 -7.56
CA ALA A 77 4.39 28.60 -8.09
C ALA A 77 4.89 27.68 -6.97
N ILE A 78 5.76 28.18 -6.10
CA ILE A 78 6.27 27.45 -4.94
C ILE A 78 5.12 27.03 -4.01
N ALA A 79 4.20 27.94 -3.73
CA ALA A 79 3.04 27.66 -2.87
C ALA A 79 2.06 26.62 -3.48
N ARG A 80 1.83 26.65 -4.81
CA ARG A 80 1.07 25.62 -5.49
C ARG A 80 1.83 24.28 -5.48
N GLY A 81 3.13 24.31 -5.76
CA GLY A 81 3.99 23.13 -5.74
C GLY A 81 4.03 22.43 -4.37
N ALA A 82 3.98 23.20 -3.27
CA ALA A 82 3.87 22.64 -1.92
C ALA A 82 2.57 21.83 -1.73
N LYS A 83 1.44 22.29 -2.31
CA LYS A 83 0.18 21.55 -2.29
C LYS A 83 0.24 20.29 -3.16
N VAL A 84 0.90 20.37 -4.33
CA VAL A 84 1.14 19.22 -5.19
C VAL A 84 2.00 18.19 -4.47
N ALA A 85 3.07 18.60 -3.78
CA ALA A 85 3.91 17.73 -2.98
C ALA A 85 3.14 17.06 -1.81
N ALA A 86 2.25 17.81 -1.17
CA ALA A 86 1.35 17.26 -0.15
C ALA A 86 0.37 16.25 -0.75
N ALA A 87 -0.28 16.59 -1.89
CA ALA A 87 -1.18 15.66 -2.58
C ALA A 87 -0.49 14.36 -3.01
N GLY A 88 0.80 14.45 -3.37
CA GLY A 88 1.65 13.33 -3.78
C GLY A 88 2.33 12.60 -2.62
N ASP A 89 2.09 13.03 -1.38
CA ASP A 89 2.64 12.40 -0.16
C ASP A 89 4.17 12.28 -0.16
N CYS A 90 4.86 13.19 -0.86
CA CYS A 90 6.30 13.09 -1.15
C CYS A 90 7.13 12.97 0.12
N ALA A 91 6.85 13.81 1.12
CA ALA A 91 7.61 13.86 2.36
C ALA A 91 7.49 12.59 3.20
N VAL A 92 6.37 11.88 3.13
CA VAL A 92 6.13 10.65 3.90
C VAL A 92 7.14 9.57 3.52
N CYS A 93 7.36 9.37 2.22
CA CYS A 93 8.36 8.41 1.76
C CYS A 93 9.78 8.99 1.76
N HIS A 94 9.94 10.28 1.47
CA HIS A 94 11.28 10.88 1.29
C HIS A 94 11.85 11.53 2.56
N THR A 95 11.36 11.11 3.74
CA THR A 95 11.90 11.53 5.04
C THR A 95 12.17 10.30 5.90
N ALA A 96 13.42 10.03 6.24
CA ALA A 96 13.76 8.96 7.18
C ALA A 96 13.22 9.28 8.58
N PRO A 97 12.91 8.29 9.43
CA PRO A 97 12.50 8.51 10.82
C PRO A 97 13.52 9.40 11.56
N GLY A 98 13.05 10.54 12.08
CA GLY A 98 13.91 11.54 12.73
C GLY A 98 14.84 12.32 11.78
N GLY A 99 14.74 12.12 10.48
CA GLY A 99 15.54 12.80 9.46
C GLY A 99 14.96 14.16 9.04
N VAL A 100 15.71 14.85 8.18
CA VAL A 100 15.27 16.13 7.58
C VAL A 100 14.26 15.85 6.49
N THR A 101 13.18 16.63 6.45
CA THR A 101 12.11 16.50 5.45
C THR A 101 12.67 16.51 4.04
N ASN A 102 12.21 15.57 3.22
CA ASN A 102 12.62 15.36 1.83
C ASN A 102 14.11 15.01 1.62
N ALA A 103 14.90 14.79 2.66
CA ALA A 103 16.31 14.41 2.51
C ALA A 103 16.51 12.92 2.18
N GLY A 104 15.46 12.12 2.07
CA GLY A 104 15.51 10.70 1.72
C GLY A 104 15.99 9.79 2.85
N GLY A 105 16.29 8.54 2.50
CA GLY A 105 16.85 7.55 3.43
C GLY A 105 15.79 6.67 4.14
N PHE A 106 14.51 6.85 3.86
CA PHE A 106 13.49 5.93 4.35
C PHE A 106 13.65 4.55 3.71
N ALA A 107 13.63 3.50 4.53
CA ALA A 107 13.76 2.13 4.08
C ALA A 107 12.37 1.57 3.76
N LEU A 108 12.05 1.50 2.48
CA LEU A 108 10.79 0.89 2.01
C LEU A 108 11.01 -0.62 1.85
N GLU A 109 10.44 -1.39 2.75
CA GLU A 109 10.45 -2.85 2.68
C GLU A 109 9.47 -3.36 1.62
N THR A 110 9.94 -4.27 0.76
CA THR A 110 9.13 -4.89 -0.27
C THR A 110 9.33 -6.40 -0.28
N PRO A 111 8.43 -7.20 -0.88
CA PRO A 111 8.67 -8.63 -1.08
C PRO A 111 9.94 -8.95 -1.87
N PHE A 112 10.49 -7.97 -2.58
CA PHE A 112 11.67 -8.10 -3.44
C PHE A 112 12.99 -7.69 -2.75
N GLY A 113 12.91 -7.04 -1.59
CA GLY A 113 14.02 -6.47 -0.83
C GLY A 113 13.76 -5.02 -0.43
N ILE A 114 14.78 -4.32 0.03
CA ILE A 114 14.67 -2.96 0.56
C ILE A 114 15.01 -1.93 -0.51
N ILE A 115 14.14 -0.93 -0.67
CA ILE A 115 14.38 0.26 -1.50
C ILE A 115 14.54 1.45 -0.58
N TYR A 116 15.68 2.13 -0.66
CA TYR A 116 15.87 3.39 0.06
C TYR A 116 15.43 4.56 -0.79
N THR A 117 14.64 5.46 -0.19
CA THR A 117 14.13 6.65 -0.89
C THR A 117 15.23 7.67 -1.09
N THR A 118 15.15 8.39 -2.21
CA THR A 118 16.17 9.36 -2.61
C THR A 118 15.98 10.71 -1.94
N ASN A 119 17.05 11.50 -1.86
CA ASN A 119 17.03 12.89 -1.44
C ASN A 119 16.36 13.76 -2.52
N LEU A 120 15.25 14.43 -2.17
CA LEU A 120 14.52 15.36 -3.05
C LEU A 120 14.92 16.82 -2.86
N THR A 121 15.79 17.12 -1.89
CA THR A 121 16.26 18.50 -1.70
C THR A 121 17.19 18.92 -2.86
N PRO A 122 17.37 20.23 -3.13
CA PRO A 122 18.19 20.70 -4.25
C PRO A 122 19.70 20.65 -3.97
N ASP A 123 20.15 19.63 -3.23
CA ASP A 123 21.57 19.34 -3.10
C ASP A 123 22.14 18.81 -4.42
N PRO A 124 23.21 19.42 -4.98
CA PRO A 124 23.71 19.06 -6.30
C PRO A 124 24.38 17.69 -6.36
N GLN A 125 24.85 17.16 -5.24
CA GLN A 125 25.60 15.91 -5.17
C GLN A 125 24.73 14.72 -4.80
N THR A 126 23.84 14.88 -3.83
CA THR A 126 23.05 13.78 -3.26
C THR A 126 21.56 13.87 -3.54
N GLY A 127 21.08 15.04 -4.03
CA GLY A 127 19.67 15.33 -4.26
C GLY A 127 19.33 15.70 -5.71
N LEU A 128 18.32 16.55 -5.87
CA LEU A 128 17.81 16.99 -7.17
C LEU A 128 18.55 18.22 -7.73
N GLY A 129 19.51 18.83 -7.03
CA GLY A 129 20.10 20.10 -7.41
C GLY A 129 20.80 20.13 -8.78
N ALA A 130 21.24 18.97 -9.29
CA ALA A 130 21.79 18.82 -10.63
C ALA A 130 20.78 18.31 -11.68
N TRP A 131 19.47 18.30 -11.38
CA TRP A 131 18.43 17.84 -12.29
C TRP A 131 17.75 19.00 -12.99
N SER A 132 17.75 19.00 -14.32
CA SER A 132 16.90 19.91 -15.09
C SER A 132 15.42 19.52 -14.93
N TYR A 133 14.52 20.46 -15.25
CA TYR A 133 13.09 20.15 -15.30
C TYR A 133 12.78 18.94 -16.22
N GLU A 134 13.44 18.84 -17.35
CA GLU A 134 13.29 17.72 -18.28
C GLU A 134 13.68 16.38 -17.62
N ALA A 135 14.79 16.33 -16.87
CA ALA A 135 15.20 15.12 -16.15
C ALA A 135 14.20 14.75 -15.06
N PHE A 136 13.68 15.74 -14.33
CA PHE A 136 12.66 15.55 -13.31
C PHE A 136 11.34 15.03 -13.92
N ALA A 137 10.83 15.71 -14.96
CA ALA A 137 9.60 15.30 -15.63
C ALA A 137 9.72 13.90 -16.26
N ARG A 138 10.91 13.54 -16.81
CA ARG A 138 11.19 12.20 -17.31
C ARG A 138 11.09 11.14 -16.20
N ALA A 139 11.60 11.41 -15.02
CA ALA A 139 11.49 10.49 -13.89
C ALA A 139 10.04 10.31 -13.44
N MET A 140 9.30 11.40 -13.32
CA MET A 140 7.91 11.40 -12.90
C MET A 140 6.97 10.71 -13.90
N ARG A 141 7.17 10.94 -15.22
CA ARG A 141 6.30 10.41 -16.27
C ARG A 141 6.68 9.03 -16.75
N HIS A 142 7.99 8.74 -16.84
CA HIS A 142 8.48 7.54 -17.49
C HIS A 142 9.22 6.58 -16.55
N GLY A 143 9.42 6.94 -15.29
CA GLY A 143 10.21 6.14 -14.36
C GLY A 143 11.66 5.98 -14.80
N ILE A 144 12.27 7.03 -15.42
CA ILE A 144 13.64 7.02 -15.92
C ILE A 144 14.44 8.13 -15.27
N SER A 145 15.49 7.76 -14.57
CA SER A 145 16.40 8.65 -13.89
C SER A 145 17.16 9.59 -14.84
N ARG A 146 17.75 10.67 -14.31
CA ARG A 146 18.59 11.62 -15.06
C ARG A 146 19.75 10.95 -15.80
N ASP A 147 20.33 9.90 -15.24
CA ASP A 147 21.42 9.14 -15.86
C ASP A 147 20.95 8.04 -16.85
N GLY A 148 19.64 7.92 -17.07
CA GLY A 148 19.03 6.99 -18.04
C GLY A 148 18.65 5.62 -17.51
N HIS A 149 18.91 5.28 -16.26
CA HIS A 149 18.47 4.01 -15.71
C HIS A 149 16.98 4.01 -15.34
N ASN A 150 16.34 2.84 -15.41
CA ASN A 150 14.96 2.68 -14.99
C ASN A 150 14.82 2.74 -13.47
N LEU A 151 13.79 3.41 -12.99
CA LEU A 151 13.38 3.44 -11.60
C LEU A 151 12.50 2.24 -11.26
N TYR A 152 12.48 1.84 -9.99
CA TYR A 152 11.55 0.81 -9.54
C TYR A 152 10.16 1.41 -9.29
N PRO A 153 9.06 0.68 -9.57
CA PRO A 153 7.68 1.16 -9.43
C PRO A 153 7.20 1.27 -7.97
N ALA A 154 8.11 1.10 -7.00
CA ALA A 154 7.90 1.56 -5.63
C ALA A 154 7.84 3.11 -5.56
N PHE A 155 8.53 3.80 -6.44
CA PHE A 155 8.22 5.17 -6.82
C PHE A 155 7.03 5.13 -7.76
N PRO A 156 5.84 5.64 -7.39
CA PRO A 156 4.60 5.41 -8.13
C PRO A 156 4.49 6.28 -9.40
N TYR A 157 5.52 6.25 -10.26
CA TYR A 157 5.52 6.99 -11.52
C TYR A 157 4.39 6.55 -12.46
N THR A 158 3.83 5.36 -12.28
CA THR A 158 2.64 4.91 -13.01
C THR A 158 1.41 5.77 -12.71
N ALA A 159 1.31 6.30 -11.51
CA ALA A 159 0.29 7.26 -11.11
C ALA A 159 0.75 8.70 -11.41
N PHE A 160 1.97 9.07 -11.02
CA PHE A 160 2.49 10.43 -11.24
C PHE A 160 2.59 10.84 -12.72
N ALA A 161 2.65 9.88 -13.66
CA ALA A 161 2.53 10.16 -15.08
C ALA A 161 1.26 10.93 -15.44
N LYS A 162 0.18 10.78 -14.65
CA LYS A 162 -1.10 11.48 -14.84
C LYS A 162 -1.07 12.95 -14.43
N THR A 163 -0.02 13.41 -13.73
CA THR A 163 0.12 14.80 -13.29
C THR A 163 0.11 15.77 -14.47
N SER A 164 -0.61 16.88 -14.37
CA SER A 164 -0.61 17.92 -15.38
C SER A 164 0.77 18.54 -15.56
N GLU A 165 1.00 19.20 -16.69
CA GLU A 165 2.27 19.89 -16.93
C GLU A 165 2.46 21.08 -15.99
N GLU A 166 1.38 21.77 -15.62
CA GLU A 166 1.39 22.89 -14.67
C GLU A 166 1.78 22.40 -13.28
N ASP A 167 1.09 21.39 -12.73
CA ASP A 167 1.39 20.84 -11.41
C ASP A 167 2.81 20.23 -11.35
N MET A 168 3.28 19.66 -12.46
CA MET A 168 4.64 19.12 -12.56
C MET A 168 5.70 20.23 -12.44
N ARG A 169 5.47 21.38 -13.09
CA ARG A 169 6.37 22.56 -13.01
C ARG A 169 6.34 23.19 -11.63
N ASP A 170 5.16 23.31 -11.04
CA ASP A 170 4.99 23.87 -9.70
C ASP A 170 5.66 22.96 -8.65
N LEU A 171 5.49 21.63 -8.76
CA LEU A 171 6.19 20.67 -7.90
C LEU A 171 7.70 20.80 -8.01
N TYR A 172 8.24 20.90 -9.23
CA TYR A 172 9.66 21.09 -9.45
C TYR A 172 10.14 22.42 -8.82
N ALA A 173 9.38 23.51 -8.99
CA ALA A 173 9.69 24.81 -8.37
C ALA A 173 9.74 24.72 -6.84
N TYR A 174 8.80 24.03 -6.24
CA TYR A 174 8.77 23.80 -4.79
C TYR A 174 9.98 22.98 -4.31
N LEU A 175 10.28 21.86 -4.96
CA LEU A 175 11.40 21.00 -4.55
C LEU A 175 12.74 21.73 -4.70
N MET A 176 12.91 22.52 -5.77
CA MET A 176 14.12 23.29 -6.01
C MET A 176 14.26 24.55 -5.15
N SER A 177 13.18 24.99 -4.49
CA SER A 177 13.22 26.13 -3.56
C SER A 177 13.57 25.75 -2.12
N GLN A 178 13.66 24.47 -1.80
CA GLN A 178 13.98 24.00 -0.47
C GLN A 178 15.45 24.25 -0.10
N THR A 179 15.75 24.20 1.19
CA THR A 179 17.14 24.23 1.65
C THR A 179 17.86 22.95 1.22
N PRO A 180 19.02 23.07 0.52
CA PRO A 180 19.81 21.90 0.17
C PRO A 180 20.30 21.15 1.42
N VAL A 181 20.14 19.83 1.42
CA VAL A 181 20.61 18.96 2.50
C VAL A 181 21.49 17.88 1.89
N SER A 182 22.77 17.84 2.27
CA SER A 182 23.65 16.76 1.84
C SER A 182 23.37 15.51 2.63
N ASN A 183 22.75 14.51 1.98
CA ASN A 183 22.45 13.21 2.59
C ASN A 183 22.73 12.07 1.61
N GLN A 184 23.77 11.30 1.89
CA GLN A 184 24.12 10.11 1.12
C GLN A 184 23.27 8.93 1.59
N VAL A 185 22.18 8.68 0.90
CA VAL A 185 21.26 7.58 1.23
C VAL A 185 21.87 6.19 0.94
N PRO A 186 21.51 5.15 1.68
CA PRO A 186 21.96 3.79 1.41
C PRO A 186 21.56 3.31 0.01
N LYS A 187 22.31 2.36 -0.53
CA LYS A 187 21.98 1.76 -1.82
C LYS A 187 20.81 0.80 -1.69
N THR A 188 19.88 0.84 -2.63
CA THR A 188 18.79 -0.12 -2.76
C THR A 188 19.32 -1.56 -2.77
N ALA A 189 18.73 -2.43 -1.92
CA ALA A 189 19.15 -3.80 -1.67
C ALA A 189 18.06 -4.80 -2.09
N LEU A 190 17.87 -4.97 -3.40
CA LEU A 190 16.94 -5.94 -3.96
C LEU A 190 17.62 -7.28 -4.22
N ARG A 191 16.88 -8.38 -4.03
CA ARG A 191 17.33 -9.74 -4.31
C ARG A 191 17.43 -9.98 -5.81
N PHE A 192 18.38 -10.81 -6.26
CA PHE A 192 18.41 -11.30 -7.63
C PHE A 192 17.15 -12.15 -7.91
N PRO A 193 16.50 -12.01 -9.09
CA PRO A 193 16.87 -11.17 -10.25
C PRO A 193 16.31 -9.74 -10.23
N TYR A 194 15.60 -9.33 -9.19
CA TYR A 194 14.92 -8.01 -9.09
C TYR A 194 15.90 -6.83 -9.03
N SER A 195 17.17 -7.09 -8.67
CA SER A 195 18.24 -6.08 -8.73
C SER A 195 18.66 -5.67 -10.15
N LEU A 196 18.20 -6.41 -11.18
CA LEU A 196 18.52 -6.11 -12.58
C LEU A 196 17.60 -5.01 -13.14
N ARG A 197 18.03 -3.75 -13.02
CA ARG A 197 17.23 -2.57 -13.41
C ARG A 197 16.76 -2.57 -14.87
N PHE A 198 17.50 -3.18 -15.79
CA PHE A 198 17.09 -3.25 -17.19
C PHE A 198 15.77 -4.01 -17.38
N SER A 199 15.43 -4.96 -16.49
CA SER A 199 14.16 -5.68 -16.54
C SER A 199 12.95 -4.76 -16.39
N MET A 200 13.13 -3.58 -15.78
CA MET A 200 12.06 -2.58 -15.63
C MET A 200 11.63 -1.96 -16.97
N ALA A 201 12.48 -2.00 -18.01
CA ALA A 201 12.05 -1.57 -19.34
C ALA A 201 10.92 -2.45 -19.90
N GLY A 202 11.07 -3.78 -19.77
CA GLY A 202 10.01 -4.73 -20.14
C GLY A 202 8.78 -4.62 -19.25
N TRP A 203 8.98 -4.40 -17.95
CA TRP A 203 7.89 -4.15 -17.00
C TRP A 203 7.08 -2.91 -17.41
N ASN A 204 7.76 -1.80 -17.74
CA ASN A 204 7.12 -0.56 -18.18
C ASN A 204 6.31 -0.76 -19.46
N MET A 205 6.83 -1.51 -20.44
CA MET A 205 6.08 -1.84 -21.66
C MET A 205 4.74 -2.53 -21.39
N LEU A 206 4.68 -3.35 -20.35
CA LEU A 206 3.49 -4.15 -20.03
C LEU A 206 2.50 -3.44 -19.11
N PHE A 207 3.00 -2.59 -18.21
CA PHE A 207 2.21 -2.12 -17.06
C PHE A 207 2.20 -0.60 -16.88
N HIS A 208 2.94 0.16 -17.69
CA HIS A 208 3.02 1.61 -17.55
C HIS A 208 2.45 2.34 -18.76
N ASP A 209 1.57 3.30 -18.51
CA ASP A 209 1.07 4.28 -19.48
C ASP A 209 1.56 5.67 -19.05
N PRO A 210 2.47 6.31 -19.81
CA PRO A 210 3.02 7.61 -19.47
C PRO A 210 2.08 8.79 -19.81
N ALA A 211 0.86 8.51 -20.30
CA ALA A 211 -0.07 9.56 -20.68
C ALA A 211 -0.57 10.37 -19.46
N PRO A 212 -0.66 11.70 -19.58
CA PRO A 212 -1.28 12.52 -18.56
C PRO A 212 -2.77 12.21 -18.43
N PHE A 213 -3.35 12.57 -17.27
CA PHE A 213 -4.78 12.42 -17.00
C PHE A 213 -5.61 13.12 -18.07
N ARG A 214 -6.69 12.47 -18.49
CA ARG A 214 -7.68 13.03 -19.42
C ARG A 214 -9.04 13.03 -18.73
N PRO A 215 -9.69 14.20 -18.61
CA PRO A 215 -11.03 14.28 -18.04
C PRO A 215 -12.03 13.46 -18.85
N ASP A 216 -12.94 12.77 -18.17
CA ASP A 216 -14.07 12.10 -18.79
C ASP A 216 -15.18 13.15 -19.04
N PRO A 217 -15.55 13.43 -20.30
CA PRO A 217 -16.56 14.42 -20.61
C PRO A 217 -17.99 14.04 -20.17
N ALA A 218 -18.21 12.76 -19.83
CA ALA A 218 -19.48 12.28 -19.30
C ALA A 218 -19.64 12.54 -17.80
N GLN A 219 -18.58 12.94 -17.10
CA GLN A 219 -18.56 13.17 -15.66
C GLN A 219 -18.52 14.65 -15.30
N SER A 220 -18.90 14.98 -14.06
CA SER A 220 -18.84 16.34 -13.54
C SER A 220 -17.38 16.84 -13.41
N ALA A 221 -17.21 18.15 -13.35
CA ALA A 221 -15.90 18.76 -13.08
C ALA A 221 -15.35 18.32 -11.70
N GLN A 222 -16.20 18.19 -10.68
CA GLN A 222 -15.83 17.71 -9.36
C GLN A 222 -15.36 16.27 -9.42
N TRP A 223 -16.07 15.39 -10.11
CA TRP A 223 -15.65 13.98 -10.29
C TRP A 223 -14.31 13.90 -11.00
N ASN A 224 -14.12 14.63 -12.10
CA ASN A 224 -12.87 14.65 -12.85
C ASN A 224 -11.70 15.21 -12.03
N ARG A 225 -11.92 16.21 -11.18
CA ARG A 225 -10.89 16.71 -10.26
C ARG A 225 -10.53 15.65 -9.22
N GLY A 226 -11.51 14.94 -8.67
CA GLY A 226 -11.31 13.85 -7.75
C GLY A 226 -10.55 12.69 -8.37
N ALA A 227 -10.91 12.29 -9.59
CA ALA A 227 -10.23 11.28 -10.37
C ALA A 227 -8.76 11.65 -10.62
N TYR A 228 -8.51 12.88 -11.08
CA TYR A 228 -7.15 13.41 -11.28
C TYR A 228 -6.28 13.29 -10.02
N LEU A 229 -6.83 13.71 -8.87
CA LEU A 229 -6.11 13.65 -7.60
C LEU A 229 -5.91 12.21 -7.11
N ALA A 230 -6.96 11.39 -7.11
CA ALA A 230 -6.90 10.03 -6.57
C ALA A 230 -6.09 9.05 -7.43
N GLU A 231 -6.20 9.16 -8.77
CA GLU A 231 -5.49 8.29 -9.70
C GLU A 231 -4.06 8.74 -10.00
N GLY A 232 -3.80 10.05 -9.90
CA GLY A 232 -2.51 10.67 -10.14
C GLY A 232 -1.75 10.91 -8.84
N LEU A 233 -1.80 12.15 -8.34
CA LEU A 233 -0.99 12.59 -7.20
C LEU A 233 -1.21 11.75 -5.94
N GLY A 234 -2.46 11.49 -5.55
CA GLY A 234 -2.79 10.73 -4.35
C GLY A 234 -2.56 9.22 -4.47
N HIS A 235 -2.32 8.70 -5.68
CA HIS A 235 -2.01 7.29 -5.99
C HIS A 235 -2.74 6.26 -5.11
N CYS A 236 -4.01 6.50 -4.81
CA CYS A 236 -4.83 5.67 -3.91
C CYS A 236 -4.82 4.19 -4.30
N SER A 237 -4.74 3.90 -5.61
CA SER A 237 -4.65 2.55 -6.14
C SER A 237 -3.39 1.80 -5.70
N ALA A 238 -2.31 2.50 -5.37
CA ALA A 238 -1.05 1.86 -4.95
C ALA A 238 -1.21 0.96 -3.73
N CYS A 239 -2.13 1.32 -2.82
CA CYS A 239 -2.50 0.53 -1.64
C CYS A 239 -3.84 -0.19 -1.82
N HIS A 240 -4.85 0.46 -2.43
CA HIS A 240 -6.22 -0.04 -2.49
C HIS A 240 -6.55 -0.89 -3.73
N THR A 241 -5.56 -1.22 -4.58
CA THR A 241 -5.71 -2.13 -5.72
C THR A 241 -4.76 -3.30 -5.58
N PRO A 242 -5.20 -4.55 -5.74
CA PRO A 242 -4.33 -5.71 -5.57
C PRO A 242 -3.28 -5.76 -6.69
N ARG A 243 -2.12 -6.32 -6.37
CA ARG A 243 -1.00 -6.47 -7.30
C ARG A 243 -0.96 -7.87 -7.90
N ASN A 244 -0.41 -7.98 -9.09
CA ASN A 244 -0.10 -9.26 -9.71
C ASN A 244 1.27 -9.80 -9.21
N ALA A 245 1.65 -11.00 -9.66
CA ALA A 245 2.93 -11.63 -9.29
C ALA A 245 4.19 -10.83 -9.71
N MET A 246 4.04 -9.87 -10.63
CA MET A 246 5.12 -8.96 -11.05
C MET A 246 5.09 -7.62 -10.30
N GLY A 247 4.28 -7.50 -9.26
CA GLY A 247 4.14 -6.29 -8.45
C GLY A 247 3.36 -5.15 -9.09
N ALA A 248 2.79 -5.36 -10.29
CA ALA A 248 1.98 -4.34 -10.95
C ALA A 248 0.53 -4.35 -10.43
N GLU A 249 -0.05 -3.17 -10.29
CA GLU A 249 -1.45 -3.00 -9.92
C GLU A 249 -2.38 -3.62 -10.96
N ARG A 250 -3.42 -4.31 -10.50
CA ARG A 250 -4.46 -4.90 -11.37
C ARG A 250 -5.50 -3.84 -11.77
N TRP A 251 -5.04 -2.69 -12.21
CA TRP A 251 -5.83 -1.52 -12.55
C TRP A 251 -7.07 -1.82 -13.42
N LYS A 252 -6.90 -2.60 -14.48
CA LYS A 252 -8.00 -2.87 -15.43
C LYS A 252 -9.05 -3.86 -14.91
N THR A 253 -8.71 -4.69 -13.93
CA THR A 253 -9.56 -5.82 -13.52
C THR A 253 -10.01 -5.77 -12.07
N ALA A 254 -9.34 -4.98 -11.23
CA ALA A 254 -9.57 -4.96 -9.79
C ALA A 254 -9.22 -3.59 -9.15
N TYR A 255 -9.53 -2.50 -9.87
CA TYR A 255 -9.28 -1.15 -9.38
C TYR A 255 -10.03 -0.89 -8.08
N LEU A 256 -9.34 -0.41 -7.05
CA LEU A 256 -9.84 -0.09 -5.71
C LEU A 256 -10.60 -1.24 -4.99
N THR A 257 -10.30 -2.50 -5.34
CA THR A 257 -10.94 -3.66 -4.68
C THR A 257 -10.21 -4.16 -3.44
N GLY A 258 -9.29 -3.37 -2.92
CA GLY A 258 -8.46 -3.70 -1.75
C GLY A 258 -7.07 -4.19 -2.13
N GLY A 259 -6.15 -4.15 -1.17
CA GLY A 259 -4.76 -4.57 -1.37
C GLY A 259 -4.00 -4.63 -0.05
N GLU A 260 -2.69 -4.53 -0.13
CA GLU A 260 -1.79 -4.57 1.04
C GLU A 260 -0.74 -3.46 0.92
N ALA A 261 -0.45 -2.82 2.04
CA ALA A 261 0.60 -1.80 2.16
C ALA A 261 1.24 -1.88 3.54
N GLU A 262 2.56 -1.98 3.61
CA GLU A 262 3.35 -1.95 4.86
C GLU A 262 2.82 -2.91 5.95
N GLY A 263 2.42 -4.11 5.56
CA GLY A 263 1.86 -5.11 6.48
C GLY A 263 0.40 -4.88 6.89
N TRP A 264 -0.26 -3.85 6.35
CA TRP A 264 -1.67 -3.58 6.56
C TRP A 264 -2.52 -4.03 5.38
N THR A 265 -3.71 -4.52 5.65
CA THR A 265 -4.73 -4.75 4.63
C THR A 265 -5.43 -3.44 4.30
N ALA A 266 -5.23 -2.91 3.09
CA ALA A 266 -5.98 -1.77 2.59
C ALA A 266 -7.37 -2.24 2.11
N PRO A 267 -8.48 -1.72 2.65
CA PRO A 267 -9.82 -2.19 2.29
C PRO A 267 -10.19 -1.79 0.86
N ALA A 268 -11.18 -2.48 0.29
CA ALA A 268 -11.85 -2.02 -0.92
C ALA A 268 -12.56 -0.68 -0.68
N LEU A 269 -12.48 0.24 -1.65
CA LEU A 269 -13.07 1.59 -1.56
C LEU A 269 -14.41 1.72 -2.28
N GLY A 270 -14.98 0.63 -2.77
CA GLY A 270 -16.26 0.62 -3.49
C GLY A 270 -17.22 -0.42 -2.94
N SER A 271 -18.11 -0.91 -3.80
CA SER A 271 -19.16 -1.87 -3.45
C SER A 271 -18.68 -3.18 -2.84
N LEU A 272 -17.38 -3.51 -2.99
CA LEU A 272 -16.74 -4.68 -2.36
C LEU A 272 -16.23 -4.39 -0.95
N SER A 273 -16.39 -3.18 -0.43
CA SER A 273 -16.06 -2.85 0.95
C SER A 273 -16.87 -3.69 1.92
N HIS A 274 -16.21 -4.25 2.92
CA HIS A 274 -16.85 -4.98 4.02
C HIS A 274 -17.37 -4.07 5.14
N ALA A 275 -17.21 -2.75 5.00
CA ALA A 275 -17.78 -1.81 5.96
C ALA A 275 -19.29 -2.04 6.13
N PRO A 276 -19.80 -2.03 7.37
CA PRO A 276 -21.21 -2.33 7.65
C PRO A 276 -22.16 -1.30 7.03
N LEU A 277 -21.69 -0.06 6.92
CA LEU A 277 -22.39 1.01 6.23
C LEU A 277 -21.60 1.38 4.95
N PRO A 278 -22.30 1.83 3.88
CA PRO A 278 -21.61 2.42 2.74
C PRO A 278 -20.81 3.66 3.17
N TRP A 279 -19.67 3.89 2.52
CA TRP A 279 -18.93 5.14 2.68
C TRP A 279 -19.63 6.26 1.90
N SER A 280 -20.30 7.17 2.60
CA SER A 280 -20.86 8.37 1.97
C SER A 280 -19.75 9.37 1.58
N GLU A 281 -20.09 10.33 0.72
CA GLU A 281 -19.17 11.44 0.41
C GLU A 281 -18.77 12.21 1.67
N ASP A 282 -19.71 12.46 2.59
CA ASP A 282 -19.45 13.16 3.84
C ASP A 282 -18.58 12.33 4.79
N ASP A 283 -18.79 11.01 4.89
CA ASP A 283 -17.91 10.12 5.68
C ASP A 283 -16.48 10.12 5.14
N LEU A 284 -16.33 10.02 3.82
CA LEU A 284 -15.02 10.06 3.16
C LEU A 284 -14.35 11.42 3.35
N TYR A 285 -15.09 12.50 3.18
CA TYR A 285 -14.56 13.84 3.40
C TYR A 285 -14.13 14.04 4.86
N ALA A 286 -14.98 13.67 5.83
CA ALA A 286 -14.64 13.75 7.24
C ALA A 286 -13.40 12.92 7.58
N TYR A 287 -13.34 11.68 7.08
CA TYR A 287 -12.21 10.78 7.27
C TYR A 287 -10.90 11.32 6.67
N LEU A 288 -10.92 11.77 5.41
CA LEU A 288 -9.74 12.29 4.74
C LEU A 288 -9.30 13.64 5.34
N ARG A 289 -10.23 14.46 5.83
CA ARG A 289 -9.93 15.77 6.39
C ARG A 289 -9.50 15.75 7.84
N THR A 290 -10.06 14.84 8.64
CA THR A 290 -9.88 14.84 10.09
C THR A 290 -9.25 13.55 10.63
N GLY A 291 -9.12 12.53 9.80
CA GLY A 291 -8.68 11.19 10.20
C GLY A 291 -9.75 10.39 10.93
N PHE A 292 -11.01 10.84 10.94
CA PHE A 292 -12.08 10.16 11.66
C PHE A 292 -13.42 10.25 10.94
N SER A 293 -14.13 9.12 10.86
CA SER A 293 -15.56 9.08 10.52
C SER A 293 -16.34 8.41 11.65
N PRO A 294 -17.46 9.01 12.10
CA PRO A 294 -18.31 8.41 13.14
C PRO A 294 -18.86 7.03 12.74
N ASN A 295 -19.02 6.79 11.44
CA ASN A 295 -19.57 5.56 10.88
C ASN A 295 -18.54 4.48 10.51
N HIS A 296 -17.24 4.82 10.55
CA HIS A 296 -16.20 3.90 10.07
C HIS A 296 -14.95 3.82 10.97
N GLY A 297 -14.79 4.79 11.89
CA GLY A 297 -13.69 4.85 12.84
C GLY A 297 -12.51 5.70 12.36
N PRO A 298 -11.36 5.62 13.06
CA PRO A 298 -10.18 6.43 12.78
C PRO A 298 -9.30 5.86 11.67
N ALA A 299 -8.53 6.76 11.04
CA ALA A 299 -7.39 6.40 10.20
C ALA A 299 -6.27 5.81 11.05
N GLY A 300 -5.74 4.68 10.62
CA GLY A 300 -4.63 4.00 11.29
C GLY A 300 -3.57 3.53 10.30
N GLY A 301 -2.38 3.17 10.80
CA GLY A 301 -1.28 2.69 9.97
C GLY A 301 -0.93 3.64 8.83
N PRO A 302 -0.69 3.13 7.60
CA PRO A 302 -0.29 3.94 6.45
C PRO A 302 -1.30 5.01 6.02
N MET A 303 -2.58 4.94 6.46
CA MET A 303 -3.56 5.98 6.15
C MET A 303 -3.40 7.23 7.03
N ALA A 304 -2.76 7.16 8.19
CA ALA A 304 -2.57 8.32 9.06
C ALA A 304 -1.72 9.43 8.40
N PRO A 305 -0.54 9.15 7.82
CA PRO A 305 0.22 10.16 7.08
C PRO A 305 -0.52 10.70 5.85
N VAL A 306 -1.30 9.88 5.12
CA VAL A 306 -2.12 10.35 4.00
C VAL A 306 -3.12 11.41 4.46
N VAL A 307 -3.83 11.17 5.57
CA VAL A 307 -4.75 12.15 6.17
C VAL A 307 -4.02 13.44 6.57
N HIS A 308 -2.82 13.32 7.13
CA HIS A 308 -2.01 14.49 7.47
C HIS A 308 -1.69 15.33 6.22
N SER A 309 -1.30 14.69 5.14
CA SER A 309 -1.03 15.36 3.86
C SER A 309 -2.29 15.99 3.25
N MET A 310 -3.44 15.31 3.33
CA MET A 310 -4.73 15.85 2.86
C MET A 310 -5.15 17.10 3.62
N ALA A 311 -4.71 17.29 4.87
CA ALA A 311 -5.00 18.50 5.66
C ALA A 311 -4.41 19.78 5.03
N ALA A 312 -3.36 19.69 4.20
CA ALA A 312 -2.75 20.82 3.50
C ALA A 312 -3.49 21.20 2.21
N LEU A 313 -4.40 20.35 1.71
CA LEU A 313 -5.14 20.60 0.47
C LEU A 313 -6.36 21.54 0.70
N PRO A 314 -6.80 22.24 -0.35
CA PRO A 314 -8.09 22.95 -0.33
C PRO A 314 -9.25 22.00 -0.05
N ASP A 315 -10.26 22.48 0.65
CA ASP A 315 -11.49 21.72 0.92
C ASP A 315 -12.15 21.18 -0.35
N THR A 316 -12.14 21.98 -1.42
CA THR A 316 -12.68 21.59 -2.72
C THR A 316 -11.99 20.36 -3.29
N ASP A 317 -10.69 20.21 -3.09
CA ASP A 317 -9.92 19.06 -3.57
C ASP A 317 -10.19 17.80 -2.74
N VAL A 318 -10.26 17.94 -1.40
CA VAL A 318 -10.61 16.81 -0.53
C VAL A 318 -12.03 16.33 -0.78
N ARG A 319 -13.00 17.26 -0.98
CA ARG A 319 -14.37 16.92 -1.38
C ARG A 319 -14.43 16.26 -2.76
N ALA A 320 -13.61 16.72 -3.70
CA ALA A 320 -13.55 16.10 -5.03
C ALA A 320 -13.04 14.64 -4.94
N ILE A 321 -12.02 14.36 -4.14
CA ILE A 321 -11.54 12.99 -3.88
C ILE A 321 -12.65 12.15 -3.25
N ALA A 322 -13.33 12.68 -2.21
CA ALA A 322 -14.44 12.00 -1.54
C ALA A 322 -15.57 11.67 -2.51
N HIS A 323 -15.97 12.63 -3.35
CA HIS A 323 -16.98 12.47 -4.39
C HIS A 323 -16.61 11.38 -5.41
N TYR A 324 -15.37 11.41 -5.89
CA TYR A 324 -14.86 10.41 -6.82
C TYR A 324 -14.88 9.00 -6.21
N ILE A 325 -14.34 8.82 -5.01
CA ILE A 325 -14.30 7.52 -4.33
C ILE A 325 -15.71 7.02 -3.99
N ALA A 326 -16.62 7.88 -3.50
CA ALA A 326 -18.00 7.51 -3.21
C ALA A 326 -18.72 6.96 -4.45
N SER A 327 -18.38 7.43 -5.65
CA SER A 327 -19.02 6.99 -6.90
C SER A 327 -18.81 5.49 -7.21
N PHE A 328 -17.83 4.83 -6.58
CA PHE A 328 -17.59 3.38 -6.73
C PHE A 328 -18.44 2.52 -5.80
N ASP A 329 -19.09 3.09 -4.79
CA ASP A 329 -19.95 2.32 -3.89
C ASP A 329 -21.42 2.42 -4.31
N ARG A 330 -21.88 1.43 -5.10
CA ARG A 330 -23.26 1.34 -5.56
C ARG A 330 -24.27 1.04 -4.44
N ARG A 331 -23.81 0.75 -3.21
CA ARG A 331 -24.65 0.58 -2.03
C ARG A 331 -25.11 1.94 -1.45
N ASN A 332 -24.60 3.03 -1.96
CA ASN A 332 -24.88 4.40 -1.55
C ASN A 332 -26.31 4.87 -1.92
N ALA A 333 -27.34 4.08 -1.64
CA ALA A 333 -28.66 4.64 -1.53
C ALA A 333 -28.80 5.29 -0.13
N PRO A 334 -29.03 6.61 -0.01
CA PRO A 334 -29.23 7.27 1.28
C PRO A 334 -30.40 6.67 2.08
N GLU A 335 -31.35 6.10 1.36
CA GLU A 335 -32.52 5.43 1.92
C GLU A 335 -32.11 4.14 2.65
N GLY A 336 -32.25 4.15 3.97
CA GLY A 336 -32.04 2.97 4.83
C GLY A 336 -30.69 2.90 5.56
N ALA A 337 -29.77 3.84 5.38
CA ALA A 337 -28.48 3.85 6.11
C ALA A 337 -28.68 4.02 7.62
N ASP A 338 -29.56 4.94 8.03
CA ASP A 338 -29.89 5.16 9.45
C ASP A 338 -30.58 3.96 10.09
N GLY A 339 -31.51 3.32 9.37
CA GLY A 339 -32.14 2.10 9.82
C GLY A 339 -31.14 0.95 9.99
N ARG A 340 -30.19 0.82 9.08
CA ARG A 340 -29.13 -0.19 9.14
C ARG A 340 -28.16 0.09 10.31
N ARG A 341 -27.82 1.36 10.52
CA ARG A 341 -27.01 1.79 11.67
C ARG A 341 -27.71 1.44 12.98
N ALA A 342 -28.98 1.77 13.12
CA ALA A 342 -29.77 1.47 14.33
C ALA A 342 -29.86 -0.05 14.59
N ASP A 343 -30.14 -0.85 13.57
CA ASP A 343 -30.20 -2.32 13.64
C ASP A 343 -28.86 -2.94 14.09
N ILE A 344 -27.74 -2.47 13.56
CA ILE A 344 -26.40 -2.94 13.98
C ILE A 344 -26.13 -2.61 15.45
N LEU A 345 -26.46 -1.40 15.88
CA LEU A 345 -26.25 -0.95 17.26
C LEU A 345 -27.12 -1.73 18.24
N GLU A 346 -28.38 -2.00 17.88
CA GLU A 346 -29.31 -2.78 18.67
C GLU A 346 -28.82 -4.24 18.81
N LYS A 347 -28.53 -4.91 17.71
CA LYS A 347 -27.97 -6.28 17.70
C LYS A 347 -26.68 -6.41 18.49
N THR A 348 -25.85 -5.37 18.45
CA THR A 348 -24.61 -5.35 19.23
C THR A 348 -24.90 -5.29 20.72
N ARG A 349 -25.80 -4.42 21.17
CA ARG A 349 -26.20 -4.32 22.60
C ARG A 349 -26.77 -5.63 23.12
N ASP A 350 -27.67 -6.27 22.35
CA ASP A 350 -28.25 -7.56 22.71
C ASP A 350 -27.16 -8.63 22.91
N ARG A 351 -26.22 -8.73 21.97
CA ARG A 351 -25.12 -9.69 22.07
C ARG A 351 -24.16 -9.39 23.21
N GLN A 352 -23.87 -8.14 23.50
CA GLN A 352 -23.07 -7.73 24.64
C GLN A 352 -23.71 -8.16 25.97
N SER A 353 -25.03 -7.98 26.11
CA SER A 353 -25.76 -8.35 27.31
C SER A 353 -25.74 -9.86 27.60
N LEU A 354 -25.65 -10.69 26.55
CA LEU A 354 -25.60 -12.16 26.62
C LEU A 354 -24.18 -12.71 26.73
N SER A 355 -23.18 -11.95 26.32
CA SER A 355 -21.80 -12.43 26.21
C SER A 355 -21.15 -12.62 27.56
N ARG A 356 -20.51 -13.79 27.73
CA ARG A 356 -19.74 -14.16 28.93
C ARG A 356 -18.41 -14.75 28.46
N GLY A 357 -17.41 -14.72 29.31
CA GLY A 357 -16.12 -15.30 28.97
C GLY A 357 -14.96 -14.30 29.15
N GLU A 358 -13.75 -14.73 28.81
CA GLU A 358 -12.54 -13.94 29.00
C GLU A 358 -12.50 -12.69 28.14
N GLY A 359 -12.83 -12.81 26.84
CA GLY A 359 -12.87 -11.67 25.93
C GLY A 359 -13.84 -10.56 26.37
N SER A 360 -15.03 -10.93 26.87
CA SER A 360 -15.98 -9.97 27.45
C SER A 360 -15.44 -9.28 28.69
N ARG A 361 -14.77 -10.01 29.59
CA ARG A 361 -14.15 -9.42 30.79
C ARG A 361 -13.03 -8.45 30.45
N ILE A 362 -12.17 -8.83 29.49
CA ILE A 362 -11.08 -7.96 29.01
C ILE A 362 -11.66 -6.69 28.40
N TYR A 363 -12.68 -6.83 27.53
CA TYR A 363 -13.34 -5.68 26.91
C TYR A 363 -13.92 -4.72 27.95
N ASN A 364 -14.71 -5.23 28.89
CA ASN A 364 -15.34 -4.41 29.93
C ASN A 364 -14.32 -3.73 30.85
N GLY A 365 -13.20 -4.40 31.16
CA GLY A 365 -12.18 -3.88 32.05
C GLY A 365 -11.18 -2.91 31.39
N SER A 366 -11.00 -2.97 30.07
CA SER A 366 -9.91 -2.25 29.40
C SER A 366 -10.36 -1.37 28.23
N CYS A 367 -11.54 -1.59 27.65
CA CYS A 367 -11.95 -0.96 26.40
C CYS A 367 -13.27 -0.16 26.53
N ALA A 368 -14.25 -0.69 27.26
CA ALA A 368 -15.60 -0.15 27.36
C ALA A 368 -15.65 1.30 27.84
N SER A 369 -14.77 1.68 28.78
CA SER A 369 -14.69 3.05 29.29
C SER A 369 -14.45 4.11 28.21
N CYS A 370 -13.73 3.75 27.13
CA CYS A 370 -13.46 4.62 25.99
C CYS A 370 -14.37 4.35 24.78
N HIS A 371 -14.90 3.13 24.63
CA HIS A 371 -15.66 2.72 23.46
C HIS A 371 -17.17 2.61 23.69
N GLU A 372 -17.66 2.77 24.91
CA GLU A 372 -19.07 2.73 25.24
C GLU A 372 -19.53 3.98 26.02
N GLY A 373 -20.83 4.22 26.02
CA GLY A 373 -21.49 5.34 26.72
C GLY A 373 -21.89 6.49 25.79
N GLU A 374 -22.76 7.35 26.30
CA GLU A 374 -23.27 8.55 25.64
C GLU A 374 -22.58 9.79 26.18
N GLY A 375 -22.37 10.80 25.30
CA GLY A 375 -21.84 12.10 25.66
C GLY A 375 -20.40 12.40 25.25
N ALA A 376 -19.95 13.64 25.50
CA ALA A 376 -18.60 14.09 25.20
C ALA A 376 -17.57 13.35 26.06
N HIS A 377 -16.50 12.89 25.44
CA HIS A 377 -15.44 12.16 26.11
C HIS A 377 -14.31 13.09 26.54
N LEU A 378 -13.72 12.82 27.70
CA LEU A 378 -12.53 13.53 28.19
C LEU A 378 -11.31 13.37 27.23
N PHE A 379 -11.32 12.34 26.37
CA PHE A 379 -10.23 11.96 25.48
C PHE A 379 -10.59 12.00 24.00
N GLY A 380 -11.59 12.81 23.58
CA GLY A 380 -11.95 13.02 22.17
C GLY A 380 -12.99 12.04 21.60
N ALA A 381 -12.88 11.68 20.32
CA ALA A 381 -13.87 10.87 19.63
C ALA A 381 -14.00 9.45 20.17
N ARG A 382 -15.24 8.96 20.35
CA ARG A 382 -15.54 7.57 20.67
C ARG A 382 -15.90 6.81 19.40
N PRO A 383 -15.00 6.01 18.83
CA PRO A 383 -15.39 5.19 17.68
C PRO A 383 -16.37 4.12 18.12
N GLN A 384 -17.52 4.07 17.43
CA GLN A 384 -18.48 2.99 17.56
C GLN A 384 -17.89 1.71 16.96
N LEU A 385 -17.40 0.79 17.80
CA LEU A 385 -16.67 -0.38 17.35
C LEU A 385 -17.52 -1.29 16.44
N SER A 386 -18.82 -1.36 16.65
CA SER A 386 -19.74 -2.13 15.78
C SER A 386 -19.87 -1.56 14.36
N LEU A 387 -19.46 -0.32 14.14
CA LEU A 387 -19.42 0.32 12.82
C LEU A 387 -18.01 0.33 12.22
N ASN A 388 -16.97 -0.04 13.00
CA ASN A 388 -15.58 0.01 12.55
C ASN A 388 -15.28 -1.04 11.49
N SER A 389 -14.80 -0.60 10.32
CA SER A 389 -14.54 -1.46 9.16
C SER A 389 -13.58 -2.61 9.44
N ASN A 390 -12.60 -2.44 10.36
CA ASN A 390 -11.65 -3.51 10.71
C ASN A 390 -12.32 -4.70 11.41
N ILE A 391 -13.40 -4.48 12.16
CA ILE A 391 -14.14 -5.55 12.82
C ILE A 391 -14.98 -6.36 11.81
N TRP A 392 -15.33 -5.73 10.68
CA TRP A 392 -16.08 -6.37 9.59
C TRP A 392 -15.19 -6.97 8.49
N ALA A 393 -13.88 -6.73 8.54
CA ALA A 393 -12.91 -7.21 7.56
C ALA A 393 -12.85 -8.74 7.47
N ASP A 394 -12.30 -9.28 6.38
CA ASP A 394 -12.12 -10.74 6.20
C ASP A 394 -11.02 -11.29 7.09
N THR A 395 -9.99 -10.50 7.39
CA THR A 395 -8.88 -10.89 8.26
C THR A 395 -8.85 -10.05 9.54
N PRO A 396 -8.37 -10.58 10.67
CA PRO A 396 -8.27 -9.86 11.93
C PRO A 396 -7.04 -8.93 12.02
N ASP A 397 -6.16 -8.95 11.02
CA ASP A 397 -4.79 -8.45 11.12
C ASP A 397 -4.71 -6.97 11.49
N ASN A 398 -5.47 -6.10 10.82
CA ASN A 398 -5.51 -4.68 11.14
C ASN A 398 -6.03 -4.42 12.57
N LEU A 399 -7.06 -5.15 13.00
CA LEU A 399 -7.60 -5.03 14.34
C LEU A 399 -6.58 -5.45 15.41
N ILE A 400 -5.88 -6.56 15.18
CA ILE A 400 -4.80 -7.03 16.04
C ILE A 400 -3.68 -6.00 16.11
N THR A 401 -3.26 -5.47 14.97
CA THR A 401 -2.21 -4.43 14.89
C THR A 401 -2.60 -3.19 15.67
N VAL A 402 -3.84 -2.71 15.52
CA VAL A 402 -4.36 -1.56 16.28
C VAL A 402 -4.35 -1.83 17.79
N ILE A 403 -4.74 -3.02 18.24
CA ILE A 403 -4.73 -3.36 19.67
C ILE A 403 -3.29 -3.44 20.20
N LEU A 404 -2.39 -4.05 19.44
CA LEU A 404 -0.99 -4.21 19.84
C LEU A 404 -0.26 -2.87 19.96
N ASN A 405 -0.43 -1.98 18.97
CA ASN A 405 0.37 -0.79 18.78
C ASN A 405 -0.33 0.50 19.22
N GLY A 406 -1.65 0.44 19.44
CA GLY A 406 -2.45 1.62 19.66
C GLY A 406 -2.67 2.44 18.39
N VAL A 407 -3.30 3.60 18.56
CA VAL A 407 -3.48 4.62 17.51
C VAL A 407 -3.00 5.94 18.09
N PRO A 408 -1.91 6.52 17.59
CA PRO A 408 -1.42 7.82 18.05
C PRO A 408 -2.40 8.93 17.66
N ALA A 409 -2.41 10.02 18.43
CA ALA A 409 -3.17 11.20 18.05
C ALA A 409 -2.71 11.70 16.67
N PRO A 410 -3.63 12.11 15.79
CA PRO A 410 -3.26 12.84 14.58
C PRO A 410 -2.44 14.08 14.97
N ALA A 411 -1.36 14.37 14.23
CA ALA A 411 -0.42 15.43 14.56
C ALA A 411 -1.05 16.84 14.67
N PHE A 412 -2.27 17.02 14.14
CA PHE A 412 -3.03 18.28 14.15
C PHE A 412 -4.21 18.29 15.13
N ARG A 413 -4.43 17.19 15.88
CA ARG A 413 -5.44 17.15 16.96
C ARG A 413 -4.86 16.43 18.17
N HIS A 414 -4.80 17.11 19.28
CA HIS A 414 -4.39 16.55 20.59
C HIS A 414 -5.44 15.61 21.20
N GLU A 415 -6.45 15.24 20.44
CA GLU A 415 -7.62 14.52 20.90
C GLU A 415 -7.53 13.06 20.48
N SER A 416 -7.60 12.17 21.42
CA SER A 416 -7.76 10.71 21.28
C SER A 416 -6.54 9.92 20.81
N THR A 417 -5.84 9.36 21.76
CA THR A 417 -4.97 8.21 21.53
C THR A 417 -5.65 6.95 22.00
N MET A 418 -5.57 5.88 21.22
CA MET A 418 -5.79 4.53 21.74
C MET A 418 -4.45 4.01 22.26
N PRO A 419 -4.33 3.64 23.54
CA PRO A 419 -3.08 3.12 24.08
C PRO A 419 -2.72 1.77 23.44
N ALA A 420 -1.42 1.47 23.38
CA ALA A 420 -0.90 0.18 22.94
C ALA A 420 -1.05 -0.87 24.07
N PHE A 421 -1.66 -2.01 23.75
CA PHE A 421 -1.85 -3.12 24.69
C PHE A 421 -0.83 -4.26 24.48
N GLY A 422 0.05 -4.16 23.51
CA GLY A 422 1.00 -5.21 23.17
C GLY A 422 1.94 -5.63 24.29
N LYS A 423 2.29 -4.72 25.20
CA LYS A 423 3.17 -5.01 26.36
C LYS A 423 2.44 -5.51 27.59
N VAL A 424 1.11 -5.33 27.66
CA VAL A 424 0.32 -5.64 28.87
C VAL A 424 -0.64 -6.81 28.69
N MET A 425 -0.92 -7.23 27.46
CA MET A 425 -1.79 -8.37 27.15
C MET A 425 -0.99 -9.49 26.48
N SER A 426 -1.21 -10.72 26.92
CA SER A 426 -0.69 -11.93 26.25
C SER A 426 -1.39 -12.19 24.93
N ASP A 427 -0.78 -13.01 24.06
CA ASP A 427 -1.36 -13.41 22.77
C ASP A 427 -2.73 -14.05 22.93
N ARG A 428 -2.90 -14.90 23.98
CA ARG A 428 -4.18 -15.52 24.30
C ARG A 428 -5.24 -14.47 24.66
N GLN A 429 -4.90 -13.49 25.47
CA GLN A 429 -5.84 -12.42 25.88
C GLN A 429 -6.26 -11.56 24.68
N ILE A 430 -5.33 -11.24 23.77
CA ILE A 430 -5.64 -10.51 22.54
C ILE A 430 -6.52 -11.36 21.62
N ALA A 431 -6.22 -12.65 21.44
CA ALA A 431 -7.04 -13.54 20.62
C ALA A 431 -8.47 -13.65 21.18
N GLU A 432 -8.65 -13.81 22.50
CA GLU A 432 -9.96 -13.82 23.14
C GLU A 432 -10.72 -12.51 22.97
N LEU A 433 -10.04 -11.37 23.14
CA LEU A 433 -10.63 -10.05 22.90
C LEU A 433 -11.08 -9.87 21.46
N VAL A 434 -10.22 -10.18 20.48
CA VAL A 434 -10.50 -10.07 19.05
C VAL A 434 -11.67 -10.98 18.64
N GLY A 435 -11.69 -12.21 19.14
CA GLY A 435 -12.80 -13.14 18.95
C GLY A 435 -14.12 -12.59 19.51
N TYR A 436 -14.09 -12.04 20.71
CA TYR A 436 -15.24 -11.39 21.33
C TYR A 436 -15.74 -10.20 20.51
N LEU A 437 -14.85 -9.30 20.07
CA LEU A 437 -15.22 -8.14 19.26
C LEU A 437 -15.88 -8.57 17.97
N ARG A 438 -15.32 -9.54 17.25
CA ARG A 438 -15.92 -10.08 16.02
C ARG A 438 -17.30 -10.65 16.25
N HIS A 439 -17.43 -11.55 17.24
CA HIS A 439 -18.69 -12.22 17.55
C HIS A 439 -19.78 -11.23 17.95
N THR A 440 -19.44 -10.25 18.75
CA THR A 440 -20.40 -9.34 19.39
C THR A 440 -20.74 -8.15 18.49
N MET A 441 -19.71 -7.54 17.86
CA MET A 441 -19.83 -6.24 17.19
C MET A 441 -19.97 -6.34 15.66
N ALA A 442 -19.85 -7.55 15.08
CA ALA A 442 -20.13 -7.78 13.66
C ALA A 442 -21.20 -8.87 13.48
N PRO A 443 -22.46 -8.57 13.83
CA PRO A 443 -23.53 -9.55 13.73
C PRO A 443 -23.68 -10.06 12.28
N GLY A 444 -23.72 -11.41 12.12
CA GLY A 444 -23.84 -12.07 10.81
C GLY A 444 -22.52 -12.33 10.08
N ARG A 445 -21.38 -11.83 10.59
CA ARG A 445 -20.06 -12.19 10.03
C ARG A 445 -19.53 -13.48 10.65
N ALA A 446 -18.89 -14.32 9.83
CA ALA A 446 -18.22 -15.52 10.31
C ALA A 446 -17.11 -15.19 11.31
N ALA A 447 -16.89 -16.06 12.29
CA ALA A 447 -15.75 -15.96 13.19
C ALA A 447 -14.43 -16.09 12.39
N TRP A 448 -13.39 -15.39 12.84
CA TRP A 448 -12.06 -15.64 12.32
C TRP A 448 -11.47 -16.91 12.93
N THR A 449 -10.71 -17.65 12.15
CA THR A 449 -9.99 -18.84 12.59
C THR A 449 -8.56 -18.50 13.01
N ASP A 450 -7.92 -19.39 13.77
CA ASP A 450 -6.49 -19.33 14.13
C ASP A 450 -6.01 -17.99 14.73
N LEU A 451 -6.86 -17.30 15.47
CA LEU A 451 -6.55 -16.02 16.09
C LEU A 451 -5.21 -16.02 16.86
N PRO A 452 -4.86 -17.06 17.65
CA PRO A 452 -3.55 -17.08 18.32
C PRO A 452 -2.36 -17.03 17.35
N ALA A 453 -2.46 -17.71 16.19
CA ALA A 453 -1.41 -17.69 15.19
C ALA A 453 -1.28 -16.30 14.53
N HIS A 454 -2.39 -15.63 14.24
CA HIS A 454 -2.40 -14.25 13.75
C HIS A 454 -1.72 -13.30 14.74
N VAL A 455 -2.09 -13.36 16.02
CA VAL A 455 -1.51 -12.50 17.06
C VAL A 455 0.00 -12.73 17.19
N ALA A 456 0.43 -14.00 17.28
CA ALA A 456 1.86 -14.34 17.41
C ALA A 456 2.66 -13.85 16.18
N ARG A 457 2.13 -14.02 14.97
CA ARG A 457 2.76 -13.57 13.73
C ARG A 457 2.93 -12.05 13.71
N ILE A 458 1.87 -11.29 14.01
CA ILE A 458 1.89 -9.83 13.97
C ILE A 458 2.83 -9.28 15.07
N ARG A 459 2.80 -9.86 16.26
CA ARG A 459 3.72 -9.47 17.33
C ARG A 459 5.19 -9.73 16.98
N ALA A 460 5.49 -10.85 16.30
CA ALA A 460 6.85 -11.19 15.86
C ALA A 460 7.38 -10.29 14.72
N GLN A 461 6.50 -9.71 13.92
CA GLN A 461 6.86 -8.74 12.90
C GLN A 461 7.28 -7.37 13.49
N GLY A 462 7.14 -7.21 14.80
CA GLY A 462 7.37 -5.95 15.47
C GLY A 462 6.28 -4.96 15.09
N GLY A 463 5.46 -4.51 16.01
CA GLY A 463 4.50 -3.47 15.65
C GLY A 463 5.25 -2.29 15.02
N HIS A 464 5.02 -2.08 13.75
CA HIS A 464 5.54 -0.95 12.98
C HIS A 464 4.76 0.30 13.26
#